data_0b4957c905e47e081ed6a071af8188ff
#
_entry.id   0b4957c905e47e081ed6a071af8188ff
#
_cell.length_a   1.000
_cell.length_b   1.000
_cell.length_c   1.000
_cell.angle_alpha   90.00
_cell.angle_beta   90.00
_cell.angle_gamma   90.00
#
_symmetry.space_group_name_H-M   'P 1'
#
loop_
_entity.id
_entity.type
_entity.pdbx_description
1 polymer ?
#
loop_
_entity_poly.entity_id
_entity_poly.type
_entity_poly.pdbx_seq_one_letter_code
_entity_poly.pdbx_strand_id
1 'polypeptide(L)'
;MRAVDTNVLVRLITRDDATQVKSAEAFVEKGAWVSQLVLAEATWVLTTAYSLDHKAIATAVEMLLNHRTLTIQDADVVANALDTYKRRPTLGFSDCLVVEIARKTGHIPVGTFDRNLSKVVDTQRL
;
A
#
# COMPACT_ATOMS: atom_id res chain seq x y z
N MET A 1 -19.53 6.62 -3.34
CA MET A 1 -18.61 5.60 -3.90
C MET A 1 -18.44 4.49 -2.88
N ARG A 2 -18.53 3.26 -3.34
CA ARG A 2 -18.39 2.10 -2.46
C ARG A 2 -16.92 1.77 -2.20
N ALA A 3 -16.64 1.19 -1.05
CA ALA A 3 -15.29 0.79 -0.67
C ALA A 3 -15.05 -0.70 -0.95
N VAL A 4 -13.79 -1.08 -1.06
CA VAL A 4 -13.36 -2.46 -1.17
C VAL A 4 -12.58 -2.89 0.07
N ASP A 5 -12.58 -4.18 0.36
CA ASP A 5 -11.70 -4.72 1.39
C ASP A 5 -10.42 -5.31 0.78
N THR A 6 -9.58 -5.85 1.65
CA THR A 6 -8.26 -6.35 1.29
C THR A 6 -8.28 -7.41 0.19
N ASN A 7 -9.20 -8.39 0.29
CA ASN A 7 -9.20 -9.50 -0.67
C ASN A 7 -9.62 -9.08 -2.07
N VAL A 8 -10.41 -8.02 -2.21
CA VAL A 8 -10.72 -7.48 -3.54
C VAL A 8 -9.45 -7.03 -4.23
N LEU A 9 -8.58 -6.28 -3.53
CA LEU A 9 -7.30 -5.84 -4.09
C LEU A 9 -6.39 -7.03 -4.41
N VAL A 10 -6.32 -8.00 -3.49
CA VAL A 10 -5.47 -9.18 -3.69
C VAL A 10 -5.90 -9.95 -4.94
N ARG A 11 -7.21 -10.10 -5.17
CA ARG A 11 -7.72 -10.78 -6.37
C ARG A 11 -7.45 -10.01 -7.65
N LEU A 12 -7.56 -8.69 -7.62
CA LEU A 12 -7.25 -7.87 -8.79
C LEU A 12 -5.77 -7.97 -9.19
N ILE A 13 -4.89 -8.16 -8.23
CA ILE A 13 -3.44 -8.24 -8.46
C ILE A 13 -3.00 -9.66 -8.81
N THR A 14 -3.37 -10.65 -8.01
CA THR A 14 -2.90 -12.04 -8.18
C THR A 14 -3.64 -12.79 -9.28
N ARG A 15 -4.93 -12.46 -9.46
CA ARG A 15 -5.80 -13.09 -10.47
C ARG A 15 -5.83 -14.62 -10.39
N ASP A 16 -5.69 -15.15 -9.19
CA ASP A 16 -5.55 -16.58 -8.94
C ASP A 16 -6.89 -17.33 -8.78
N ASP A 17 -8.00 -16.60 -8.78
CA ASP A 17 -9.34 -17.17 -8.72
C ASP A 17 -10.22 -16.47 -9.75
N ALA A 18 -10.47 -17.14 -10.88
CA ALA A 18 -11.16 -16.54 -12.03
C ALA A 18 -12.56 -16.00 -11.67
N THR A 19 -13.29 -16.71 -10.83
CA THR A 19 -14.63 -16.29 -10.40
C THR A 19 -14.58 -15.05 -9.54
N GLN A 20 -13.65 -15.02 -8.56
CA GLN A 20 -13.49 -13.87 -7.68
C GLN A 20 -12.93 -12.65 -8.42
N VAL A 21 -12.01 -12.87 -9.36
CA VAL A 21 -11.47 -11.78 -10.19
C VAL A 21 -12.59 -11.13 -10.99
N LYS A 22 -13.46 -11.93 -11.60
CA LYS A 22 -14.58 -11.42 -12.37
C LYS A 22 -15.53 -10.58 -11.51
N SER A 23 -15.84 -11.07 -10.30
CA SER A 23 -16.68 -10.33 -9.35
C SER A 23 -16.01 -9.04 -8.88
N ALA A 24 -14.71 -9.09 -8.59
CA ALA A 24 -13.95 -7.90 -8.18
C ALA A 24 -13.91 -6.85 -9.28
N GLU A 25 -13.63 -7.25 -10.52
CA GLU A 25 -13.61 -6.34 -11.66
C GLU A 25 -14.97 -5.70 -11.89
N ALA A 26 -16.05 -6.46 -11.81
CA ALA A 26 -17.41 -5.94 -11.97
C ALA A 26 -17.75 -4.93 -10.86
N PHE A 27 -17.31 -5.21 -9.62
CA PHE A 27 -17.57 -4.31 -8.50
C PHE A 27 -16.84 -2.97 -8.66
N VAL A 28 -15.56 -2.99 -9.07
CA VAL A 28 -14.76 -1.77 -9.17
C VAL A 28 -14.96 -1.00 -10.47
N GLU A 29 -15.63 -1.59 -11.45
CA GLU A 29 -15.82 -0.97 -12.77
C GLU A 29 -16.47 0.42 -12.68
N LYS A 30 -17.40 0.59 -11.74
CA LYS A 30 -18.13 1.85 -11.55
C LYS A 30 -17.47 2.79 -10.55
N GLY A 31 -16.23 2.51 -10.18
CA GLY A 31 -15.49 3.27 -9.19
C GLY A 31 -15.57 2.65 -7.79
N ALA A 32 -14.45 2.60 -7.11
CA ALA A 32 -14.37 2.11 -5.74
C ALA A 32 -13.27 2.84 -4.98
N TRP A 33 -13.49 2.97 -3.67
CA TRP A 33 -12.58 3.66 -2.75
C TRP A 33 -11.75 2.63 -1.98
N VAL A 34 -10.46 2.93 -1.83
CA VAL A 34 -9.50 2.07 -1.14
C VAL A 34 -8.93 2.84 0.04
N SER A 35 -9.15 2.35 1.27
CA SER A 35 -8.55 2.94 2.46
C SER A 35 -7.06 2.61 2.53
N GLN A 36 -6.29 3.45 3.24
CA GLN A 36 -4.88 3.16 3.49
C GLN A 36 -4.68 1.89 4.31
N LEU A 37 -5.62 1.60 5.22
CA LEU A 37 -5.57 0.36 6.01
C LEU A 37 -5.68 -0.87 5.09
N VAL A 38 -6.64 -0.86 4.18
CA VAL A 38 -6.83 -1.97 3.22
C VAL A 38 -5.60 -2.11 2.33
N LEU A 39 -5.04 -1.00 1.87
CA LEU A 39 -3.83 -1.02 1.06
C LEU A 39 -2.65 -1.64 1.82
N ALA A 40 -2.43 -1.22 3.07
CA ALA A 40 -1.37 -1.77 3.91
C ALA A 40 -1.54 -3.28 4.13
N GLU A 41 -2.76 -3.72 4.45
CA GLU A 41 -3.06 -5.15 4.61
C GLU A 41 -2.82 -5.93 3.32
N ALA A 42 -3.23 -5.38 2.17
CA ALA A 42 -3.03 -6.04 0.88
C ALA A 42 -1.55 -6.25 0.59
N THR A 43 -0.70 -5.25 0.82
CA THR A 43 0.75 -5.40 0.62
C THR A 43 1.35 -6.46 1.56
N TRP A 44 0.86 -6.54 2.79
CA TRP A 44 1.31 -7.54 3.75
C TRP A 44 0.90 -8.96 3.31
N VAL A 45 -0.35 -9.14 2.87
CA VAL A 45 -0.83 -10.44 2.36
C VAL A 45 -0.02 -10.86 1.13
N LEU A 46 0.21 -9.95 0.20
CA LEU A 46 0.98 -10.23 -1.02
C LEU A 46 2.42 -10.64 -0.68
N THR A 47 3.02 -10.04 0.34
CA THR A 47 4.36 -10.38 0.79
C THR A 47 4.40 -11.73 1.48
N THR A 48 3.47 -11.98 2.43
CA THR A 48 3.54 -13.15 3.31
C THR A 48 2.88 -14.39 2.73
N ALA A 49 1.71 -14.26 2.08
CA ALA A 49 0.96 -15.38 1.55
C ALA A 49 1.32 -15.71 0.09
N TYR A 50 1.74 -14.71 -0.68
CA TYR A 50 2.07 -14.89 -2.10
C TYR A 50 3.56 -14.76 -2.39
N SER A 51 4.37 -14.47 -1.38
CA SER A 51 5.83 -14.35 -1.50
C SER A 51 6.29 -13.37 -2.58
N LEU A 52 5.53 -12.31 -2.82
CA LEU A 52 5.95 -11.26 -3.74
C LEU A 52 7.15 -10.51 -3.16
N ASP A 53 8.16 -10.30 -3.99
CA ASP A 53 9.34 -9.58 -3.57
C ASP A 53 9.11 -8.05 -3.55
N HIS A 54 10.12 -7.32 -3.11
CA HIS A 54 10.07 -5.86 -2.97
C HIS A 54 9.63 -5.17 -4.27
N LYS A 55 10.23 -5.58 -5.40
CA LYS A 55 9.92 -4.99 -6.70
C LYS A 55 8.49 -5.29 -7.15
N ALA A 56 8.03 -6.51 -6.91
CA ALA A 56 6.66 -6.91 -7.28
C ALA A 56 5.62 -6.15 -6.45
N ILE A 57 5.88 -5.93 -5.16
CA ILE A 57 5.01 -5.12 -4.31
C ILE A 57 4.96 -3.67 -4.82
N ALA A 58 6.10 -3.09 -5.16
CA ALA A 58 6.16 -1.73 -5.70
C ALA A 58 5.33 -1.61 -6.98
N THR A 59 5.45 -2.59 -7.89
CA THR A 59 4.66 -2.64 -9.12
C THR A 59 3.16 -2.74 -8.82
N ALA A 60 2.77 -3.57 -7.86
CA ALA A 60 1.38 -3.74 -7.47
C ALA A 60 0.78 -2.43 -6.93
N VAL A 61 1.49 -1.73 -6.05
CA VAL A 61 1.03 -0.45 -5.50
C VAL A 61 0.91 0.60 -6.62
N GLU A 62 1.87 0.64 -7.53
CA GLU A 62 1.85 1.55 -8.66
C GLU A 62 0.64 1.28 -9.56
N MET A 63 0.33 0.02 -9.82
CA MET A 63 -0.87 -0.37 -10.59
C MET A 63 -2.16 0.11 -9.91
N LEU A 64 -2.24 -0.01 -8.59
CA LEU A 64 -3.41 0.44 -7.85
C LEU A 64 -3.56 1.97 -7.89
N LEU A 65 -2.44 2.70 -7.74
CA LEU A 65 -2.45 4.16 -7.83
C LEU A 65 -2.89 4.65 -9.22
N ASN A 66 -2.53 3.94 -10.26
CA ASN A 66 -2.83 4.30 -11.64
C ASN A 66 -4.13 3.66 -12.16
N HIS A 67 -4.80 2.86 -11.34
CA HIS A 67 -6.01 2.18 -11.74
C HIS A 67 -7.13 3.19 -12.00
N ARG A 68 -7.73 3.12 -13.19
CA ARG A 68 -8.67 4.12 -13.66
C ARG A 68 -9.90 4.30 -12.76
N THR A 69 -10.36 3.24 -12.13
CA THR A 69 -11.61 3.25 -11.37
C THR A 69 -11.42 3.13 -9.86
N LEU A 70 -10.18 3.05 -9.37
CA LEU A 70 -9.90 3.04 -7.94
C LEU A 70 -9.50 4.43 -7.47
N THR A 71 -10.11 4.87 -6.37
CA THR A 71 -9.74 6.10 -5.67
C THR A 71 -9.06 5.72 -4.37
N ILE A 72 -7.76 6.02 -4.27
CA ILE A 72 -6.95 5.69 -3.10
C ILE A 72 -7.06 6.83 -2.09
N GLN A 73 -7.33 6.48 -0.83
CA GLN A 73 -7.32 7.45 0.27
C GLN A 73 -5.96 8.14 0.35
N ASP A 74 -5.95 9.47 0.30
CA ASP A 74 -4.72 10.28 0.34
C ASP A 74 -3.66 9.72 -0.62
N ALA A 75 -3.99 9.68 -1.90
CA ALA A 75 -3.12 9.11 -2.94
C ALA A 75 -1.72 9.76 -2.96
N ASP A 76 -1.62 11.04 -2.60
CA ASP A 76 -0.33 11.75 -2.48
C ASP A 76 0.58 11.12 -1.41
N VAL A 77 0.01 10.75 -0.26
CA VAL A 77 0.73 10.05 0.83
C VAL A 77 1.23 8.69 0.34
N VAL A 78 0.37 7.96 -0.36
CA VAL A 78 0.72 6.63 -0.90
C VAL A 78 1.82 6.75 -1.95
N ALA A 79 1.75 7.74 -2.83
CA ALA A 79 2.80 7.97 -3.84
C ALA A 79 4.15 8.27 -3.20
N ASN A 80 4.17 9.12 -2.17
CA ASN A 80 5.40 9.45 -1.44
C ASN A 80 5.95 8.22 -0.69
N ALA A 81 5.07 7.42 -0.08
CA ALA A 81 5.48 6.18 0.57
C ALA A 81 6.09 5.20 -0.43
N LEU A 82 5.52 5.11 -1.63
CA LEU A 82 6.03 4.24 -2.69
C LEU A 82 7.43 4.68 -3.13
N ASP A 83 7.68 5.98 -3.25
CA ASP A 83 9.01 6.49 -3.60
C ASP A 83 10.06 6.07 -2.55
N THR A 84 9.75 6.24 -1.28
CA THR A 84 10.63 5.80 -0.19
C THR A 84 10.85 4.28 -0.23
N TYR A 85 9.76 3.54 -0.41
CA TYR A 85 9.80 2.08 -0.48
C TYR A 85 10.72 1.59 -1.59
N LYS A 86 10.63 2.19 -2.79
CA LYS A 86 11.49 1.83 -3.93
C LYS A 86 12.97 2.05 -3.63
N ARG A 87 13.30 3.11 -2.90
CA ARG A 87 14.69 3.45 -2.57
C ARG A 87 15.26 2.70 -1.39
N ARG A 88 14.42 2.06 -0.59
CA ARG A 88 14.83 1.39 0.65
C ARG A 88 14.33 -0.04 0.70
N PRO A 89 15.08 -0.97 0.07
CA PRO A 89 14.61 -2.36 -0.07
C PRO A 89 14.49 -3.13 1.25
N THR A 90 15.02 -2.58 2.37
CA THR A 90 14.91 -3.21 3.69
C THR A 90 13.64 -2.84 4.45
N LEU A 91 12.86 -1.88 3.95
CA LEU A 91 11.63 -1.44 4.61
C LEU A 91 10.40 -2.13 4.02
N GLY A 92 9.41 -2.40 4.88
CA GLY A 92 8.09 -2.78 4.44
C GLY A 92 7.30 -1.57 3.95
N PHE A 93 6.33 -1.79 3.08
CA PHE A 93 5.52 -0.69 2.56
C PHE A 93 4.71 0.01 3.65
N SER A 94 4.14 -0.74 4.60
CA SER A 94 3.39 -0.17 5.71
C SER A 94 4.24 0.76 6.59
N ASP A 95 5.53 0.46 6.77
CA ASP A 95 6.43 1.35 7.51
C ASP A 95 6.61 2.69 6.79
N CYS A 96 6.72 2.66 5.48
CA CYS A 96 6.80 3.88 4.68
C CYS A 96 5.52 4.70 4.77
N LEU A 97 4.36 4.02 4.80
CA LEU A 97 3.07 4.69 5.00
C LEU A 97 2.97 5.36 6.36
N VAL A 98 3.42 4.69 7.42
CA VAL A 98 3.41 5.26 8.79
C VAL A 98 4.11 6.61 8.80
N VAL A 99 5.29 6.70 8.21
CA VAL A 99 6.05 7.95 8.17
C VAL A 99 5.34 9.03 7.35
N GLU A 100 4.83 8.68 6.18
CA GLU A 100 4.18 9.65 5.30
C GLU A 100 2.85 10.15 5.87
N ILE A 101 2.09 9.30 6.54
CA ILE A 101 0.87 9.71 7.23
C ILE A 101 1.22 10.71 8.35
N ALA A 102 2.25 10.41 9.14
CA ALA A 102 2.70 11.27 10.22
C ALA A 102 3.17 12.63 9.68
N ARG A 103 3.92 12.64 8.58
CA ARG A 103 4.36 13.89 7.94
C ARG A 103 3.19 14.75 7.51
N LYS A 104 2.22 14.15 6.83
CA LYS A 104 1.04 14.88 6.33
C LYS A 104 0.24 15.51 7.45
N THR A 105 0.12 14.82 8.59
CA THR A 105 -0.65 15.30 9.73
C THR A 105 0.17 16.14 10.71
N GLY A 106 1.47 16.32 10.47
CA GLY A 106 2.33 17.17 11.29
C GLY A 106 2.82 16.52 12.58
N HIS A 107 2.80 15.18 12.66
CA HIS A 107 3.19 14.43 13.87
C HIS A 107 4.55 13.79 13.73
N ILE A 108 5.57 14.62 13.67
CA ILE A 108 6.96 14.18 13.52
C ILE A 108 7.81 14.70 14.69
N PRO A 109 8.92 13.99 15.06
CA PRO A 109 9.42 12.76 14.42
C PRO A 109 8.61 11.51 14.81
N VAL A 110 8.64 10.50 13.94
CA VAL A 110 8.07 9.19 14.26
C VAL A 110 9.08 8.44 15.12
N GLY A 111 8.67 8.04 16.34
CA GLY A 111 9.50 7.22 17.21
C GLY A 111 9.49 5.76 16.77
N THR A 112 10.66 5.14 16.72
CA THR A 112 10.78 3.73 16.30
C THR A 112 11.96 3.05 16.97
N PHE A 113 11.82 1.75 17.23
CA PHE A 113 12.94 0.90 17.62
C PHE A 113 13.60 0.23 16.41
N ASP A 114 12.97 0.31 15.23
CA ASP A 114 13.47 -0.33 14.01
C ASP A 114 14.68 0.42 13.48
N ARG A 115 15.81 -0.29 13.37
CA ARG A 115 17.06 0.28 12.91
C ARG A 115 16.96 0.80 11.47
N ASN A 116 16.30 0.06 10.60
CA ASN A 116 16.18 0.44 9.20
C ASN A 116 15.24 1.63 9.01
N LEU A 117 14.11 1.63 9.69
CA LEU A 117 13.17 2.74 9.63
C LEU A 117 13.77 4.03 10.19
N SER A 118 14.63 3.93 11.21
CA SER A 118 15.26 5.09 11.83
C SER A 118 16.24 5.84 10.93
N LYS A 119 16.56 5.28 9.76
CA LYS A 119 17.40 5.96 8.76
C LYS A 119 16.60 6.88 7.86
N VAL A 120 15.28 6.82 7.93
CA VAL A 120 14.39 7.70 7.14
C VAL A 120 14.30 9.06 7.85
N VAL A 121 14.26 10.13 7.04
CA VAL A 121 14.07 11.50 7.56
C VAL A 121 12.76 11.57 8.35
N ASP A 122 12.74 12.41 9.39
CA ASP A 122 11.59 12.62 10.28
C ASP A 122 11.25 11.41 11.15
N THR A 123 12.22 10.55 11.39
CA THR A 123 12.11 9.47 12.37
C THR A 123 13.14 9.65 13.48
N GLN A 124 12.86 9.05 14.62
CA GLN A 124 13.79 9.08 15.77
C GLN A 124 13.90 7.68 16.34
N ARG A 125 15.11 7.15 16.38
CA ARG A 125 15.38 5.87 17.01
C ARG A 125 15.33 6.01 18.53
N LEU A 126 14.58 5.13 19.17
CA LEU A 126 14.46 5.09 20.63
C LEU A 126 15.44 4.11 21.29
#